data_a6f7abe2d16490238d84096fb5f55828
#
_entry.id   a6f7abe2d16490238d84096fb5f55828
#
_cell.length_a   1.000
_cell.length_b   1.000
_cell.length_c   1.000
_cell.angle_alpha   90.00
_cell.angle_beta   90.00
_cell.angle_gamma   90.00
#
_symmetry.space_group_name_H-M   'P 1'
#
loop_
_entity.id
_entity.type
_entity.pdbx_description
1 polymer ?
#
loop_
_entity_poly.entity_id
_entity_poly.type
_entity_poly.pdbx_seq_one_letter_code
_entity_poly.pdbx_strand_id
1 'polypeptide(L)'
;LVKVEDYTNKVGRSERTNAVIEPRLSLQWFLAMEELSKPALEAVMNDTVQFHPPKFKNSYRHWMENVKDWCISRQLWWGHQIPAWFFGEGEEDYVVARTEEEALAQARSKTGNADMTLVDLRRDEDVMDTWFSSWIWPIQVFDGLHEKEEVAYYYPTNDLVTAPEIMFFWVARMIISGYHYRGEAPFKNVYYTGIVRDKKGRKMSKSLGNSPDPIDLMRQYGADGVRVGMLLTSPAGNDLPFDEKLCEQGRNFANKIWNAFRLVQGWEVDEAKAPPEAAATAVAWMESRSQQAMEELDTAFASFRLSEALMTTYRLVWEEYCSWYLESIKPPFGEPIDGATKRATLEMFERMLKLLHPFMPFLTEEVWHWTNERSGHADDLCVAAWPELSLIHI
;
A
#
# COMPACT_ATOMS: atom_id res chain seq x y z
N LEU A 1 -47.51 2.73 41.24
CA LEU A 1 -47.02 3.58 40.14
C LEU A 1 -47.38 5.01 40.45
N VAL A 2 -46.40 5.88 40.58
CA VAL A 2 -46.59 7.31 40.91
C VAL A 2 -46.67 8.18 39.63
N LYS A 3 -45.96 7.75 38.57
CA LYS A 3 -45.88 8.44 37.29
C LYS A 3 -45.45 7.47 36.21
N VAL A 4 -45.99 7.61 35.00
CA VAL A 4 -45.53 6.95 33.78
C VAL A 4 -45.11 8.07 32.81
N GLU A 5 -43.87 8.03 32.33
CA GLU A 5 -43.36 8.96 31.33
C GLU A 5 -42.77 8.16 30.17
N ASP A 6 -42.95 8.68 28.96
CA ASP A 6 -42.30 8.16 27.79
C ASP A 6 -40.80 8.48 27.84
N TYR A 7 -39.97 7.46 27.80
CA TYR A 7 -38.53 7.58 27.84
C TYR A 7 -37.90 6.88 26.66
N THR A 8 -37.05 7.60 25.94
CA THR A 8 -36.27 7.03 24.83
C THR A 8 -34.89 6.61 25.31
N ASN A 9 -34.60 5.33 25.27
CA ASN A 9 -33.30 4.78 25.62
C ASN A 9 -32.54 4.31 24.39
N LYS A 10 -31.24 4.59 24.34
CA LYS A 10 -30.33 4.04 23.31
C LYS A 10 -29.79 2.70 23.79
N VAL A 11 -30.17 1.64 23.09
CA VAL A 11 -29.71 0.28 23.40
C VAL A 11 -28.65 -0.13 22.39
N GLY A 12 -27.47 -0.61 22.89
CA GLY A 12 -26.42 -1.18 22.04
C GLY A 12 -26.92 -2.42 21.30
N ARG A 13 -26.58 -2.53 20.05
CA ARG A 13 -26.92 -3.70 19.21
C ARG A 13 -25.68 -4.23 18.51
N SER A 14 -25.62 -5.54 18.32
CA SER A 14 -24.59 -6.21 17.55
C SER A 14 -24.62 -5.75 16.09
N GLU A 15 -23.50 -5.29 15.55
CA GLU A 15 -23.39 -4.89 14.13
C GLU A 15 -23.70 -6.04 13.16
N ARG A 16 -23.47 -7.28 13.59
CA ARG A 16 -23.63 -8.48 12.74
C ARG A 16 -25.05 -9.05 12.76
N THR A 17 -25.68 -9.09 13.91
CA THR A 17 -26.95 -9.80 14.10
C THR A 17 -28.10 -8.86 14.44
N ASN A 18 -27.83 -7.58 14.74
CA ASN A 18 -28.78 -6.59 15.25
C ASN A 18 -29.46 -7.02 16.58
N ALA A 19 -28.94 -8.05 17.24
CA ALA A 19 -29.39 -8.45 18.57
C ALA A 19 -29.01 -7.39 19.62
N VAL A 20 -29.80 -7.24 20.66
CA VAL A 20 -29.50 -6.36 21.79
C VAL A 20 -28.29 -6.92 22.55
N ILE A 21 -27.31 -6.04 22.82
CA ILE A 21 -26.12 -6.40 23.61
C ILE A 21 -26.43 -6.26 25.07
N GLU A 22 -26.19 -7.35 25.80
CA GLU A 22 -26.27 -7.38 27.27
C GLU A 22 -24.88 -7.50 27.87
N PRO A 23 -24.42 -6.53 28.70
CA PRO A 23 -23.12 -6.61 29.37
C PRO A 23 -23.06 -7.85 30.29
N ARG A 24 -21.99 -8.65 30.10
CA ARG A 24 -21.71 -9.84 30.90
C ARG A 24 -20.24 -9.90 31.28
N LEU A 25 -19.93 -10.21 32.51
CA LEU A 25 -18.56 -10.48 32.95
C LEU A 25 -18.17 -11.91 32.56
N SER A 26 -16.99 -12.07 32.01
CA SER A 26 -16.35 -13.35 31.73
C SER A 26 -14.83 -13.21 31.84
N LEU A 27 -14.15 -14.31 32.10
CA LEU A 27 -12.69 -14.37 32.08
C LEU A 27 -12.22 -14.03 30.66
N GLN A 28 -11.16 -13.24 30.58
CA GLN A 28 -10.59 -12.78 29.29
C GLN A 28 -9.08 -12.92 29.32
N TRP A 29 -8.50 -13.14 28.15
CA TRP A 29 -7.05 -13.16 27.97
C TRP A 29 -6.55 -11.77 27.65
N PHE A 30 -5.55 -11.30 28.38
CA PHE A 30 -4.91 -10.00 28.18
C PHE A 30 -3.43 -10.18 27.91
N LEU A 31 -2.94 -9.40 26.96
CA LEU A 31 -1.52 -9.21 26.71
C LEU A 31 -1.05 -7.97 27.47
N ALA A 32 -0.04 -8.11 28.33
CA ALA A 32 0.59 -7.00 29.03
C ALA A 32 1.39 -6.15 28.02
N MET A 33 0.95 -4.92 27.77
CA MET A 33 1.45 -4.09 26.66
C MET A 33 2.55 -3.12 27.07
N GLU A 34 2.65 -2.75 28.33
CA GLU A 34 3.52 -1.66 28.80
C GLU A 34 4.98 -1.87 28.40
N GLU A 35 5.56 -3.01 28.77
CA GLU A 35 6.97 -3.30 28.46
C GLU A 35 7.17 -3.62 26.97
N LEU A 36 6.24 -4.31 26.36
CA LEU A 36 6.29 -4.68 24.95
C LEU A 36 6.26 -3.47 24.00
N SER A 37 5.61 -2.39 24.42
CA SER A 37 5.45 -1.18 23.59
C SER A 37 6.65 -0.26 23.58
N LYS A 38 7.53 -0.33 24.58
CA LYS A 38 8.68 0.60 24.72
C LYS A 38 9.62 0.60 23.53
N PRO A 39 10.13 -0.55 23.05
CA PRO A 39 11.00 -0.56 21.88
C PRO A 39 10.31 -0.05 20.60
N ALA A 40 9.02 -0.35 20.46
CA ALA A 40 8.23 0.09 19.32
C ALA A 40 7.96 1.60 19.34
N LEU A 41 7.78 2.21 20.50
CA LEU A 41 7.71 3.66 20.65
C LEU A 41 9.04 4.30 20.26
N GLU A 42 10.15 3.81 20.80
CA GLU A 42 11.49 4.34 20.53
C GLU A 42 11.81 4.29 19.03
N ALA A 43 11.53 3.17 18.37
CA ALA A 43 11.81 2.98 16.94
C ALA A 43 11.15 4.04 16.04
N VAL A 44 9.96 4.50 16.38
CA VAL A 44 9.29 5.56 15.62
C VAL A 44 9.79 6.94 16.06
N MET A 45 10.12 7.14 17.33
CA MET A 45 10.58 8.45 17.81
C MET A 45 11.98 8.79 17.30
N ASN A 46 12.87 7.80 17.15
CA ASN A 46 14.24 7.97 16.62
C ASN A 46 14.36 7.79 15.11
N ASP A 47 13.24 7.66 14.39
CA ASP A 47 13.17 7.47 12.93
C ASP A 47 13.80 6.15 12.40
N THR A 48 13.99 5.13 13.23
CA THR A 48 14.27 3.76 12.77
C THR A 48 13.11 3.25 11.92
N VAL A 49 11.87 3.60 12.29
CA VAL A 49 10.67 3.45 11.46
C VAL A 49 10.13 4.84 11.16
N GLN A 50 10.15 5.22 9.89
CA GLN A 50 9.71 6.55 9.45
C GLN A 50 8.25 6.55 9.03
N PHE A 51 7.50 7.58 9.45
CA PHE A 51 6.10 7.75 9.08
C PHE A 51 5.95 8.84 8.01
N HIS A 52 5.25 8.51 6.93
CA HIS A 52 4.94 9.41 5.83
C HIS A 52 3.41 9.60 5.70
N PRO A 53 2.88 10.80 6.02
CA PRO A 53 3.59 12.01 6.48
C PRO A 53 3.94 11.96 7.98
N PRO A 54 4.97 12.72 8.40
CA PRO A 54 5.47 12.72 9.79
C PRO A 54 4.45 13.16 10.85
N LYS A 55 3.37 13.83 10.46
CA LYS A 55 2.31 14.30 11.38
C LYS A 55 1.75 13.18 12.27
N PHE A 56 1.76 11.93 11.79
CA PHE A 56 1.25 10.78 12.54
C PHE A 56 2.13 10.33 13.69
N LYS A 57 3.41 10.76 13.77
CA LYS A 57 4.29 10.45 14.91
C LYS A 57 3.72 10.94 16.24
N ASN A 58 3.08 12.11 16.27
CA ASN A 58 2.52 12.64 17.50
C ASN A 58 1.34 11.81 18.01
N SER A 59 0.44 11.39 17.12
CA SER A 59 -0.68 10.52 17.48
C SER A 59 -0.19 9.16 17.94
N TYR A 60 0.82 8.61 17.26
CA TYR A 60 1.47 7.34 17.63
C TYR A 60 2.09 7.43 19.02
N ARG A 61 2.90 8.47 19.29
CA ARG A 61 3.51 8.70 20.61
C ARG A 61 2.47 8.72 21.71
N HIS A 62 1.45 9.57 21.55
CA HIS A 62 0.42 9.72 22.59
C HIS A 62 -0.28 8.41 22.89
N TRP A 63 -0.58 7.60 21.89
CA TRP A 63 -1.23 6.31 22.08
C TRP A 63 -0.28 5.31 22.76
N MET A 64 0.98 5.22 22.34
CA MET A 64 1.96 4.27 22.88
C MET A 64 2.35 4.59 24.33
N GLU A 65 2.45 5.87 24.68
CA GLU A 65 2.71 6.32 26.08
C GLU A 65 1.54 6.02 27.03
N ASN A 66 0.33 5.83 26.49
CA ASN A 66 -0.88 5.56 27.26
C ASN A 66 -1.49 4.19 26.92
N VAL A 67 -0.69 3.29 26.36
CA VAL A 67 -1.19 1.98 25.95
C VAL A 67 -1.74 1.20 27.15
N LYS A 68 -2.86 0.51 26.93
CA LYS A 68 -3.49 -0.38 27.92
C LYS A 68 -3.27 -1.82 27.50
N ASP A 69 -3.34 -2.71 28.47
CA ASP A 69 -3.32 -4.15 28.23
C ASP A 69 -4.37 -4.53 27.20
N TRP A 70 -3.98 -5.37 26.30
CA TRP A 70 -4.80 -5.72 25.16
C TRP A 70 -5.58 -7.01 25.41
N CYS A 71 -6.91 -6.90 25.56
CA CYS A 71 -7.77 -8.06 25.56
C CYS A 71 -7.71 -8.76 24.20
N ILE A 72 -7.15 -9.94 24.15
CA ILE A 72 -6.92 -10.72 22.91
C ILE A 72 -7.97 -11.80 22.68
N SER A 73 -8.84 -12.11 23.66
CA SER A 73 -9.91 -13.10 23.51
C SER A 73 -11.19 -12.49 22.95
N ARG A 74 -11.91 -13.29 22.16
CA ARG A 74 -13.19 -12.94 21.55
C ARG A 74 -14.15 -14.12 21.64
N GLN A 75 -15.38 -13.86 22.06
CA GLN A 75 -16.46 -14.83 22.10
C GLN A 75 -17.16 -14.92 20.75
N LEU A 76 -16.47 -15.52 19.78
CA LEU A 76 -16.93 -15.67 18.40
C LEU A 76 -16.95 -17.15 18.00
N TRP A 77 -17.89 -17.51 17.14
CA TRP A 77 -18.01 -18.87 16.62
C TRP A 77 -16.86 -19.28 15.71
N TRP A 78 -16.25 -18.34 14.99
CA TRP A 78 -15.20 -18.58 14.03
C TRP A 78 -13.96 -17.73 14.30
N GLY A 79 -12.81 -18.35 14.29
CA GLY A 79 -11.52 -17.69 14.46
C GLY A 79 -10.42 -18.68 14.87
N HIS A 80 -9.24 -18.15 15.20
CA HIS A 80 -8.14 -18.94 15.77
C HIS A 80 -8.40 -19.18 17.24
N GLN A 81 -8.79 -20.39 17.58
CA GLN A 81 -9.09 -20.76 18.96
C GLN A 81 -7.86 -20.61 19.87
N ILE A 82 -8.07 -20.07 21.04
CA ILE A 82 -7.01 -19.90 22.05
C ILE A 82 -6.46 -21.26 22.41
N PRO A 83 -5.13 -21.47 22.39
CA PRO A 83 -4.51 -22.77 22.65
C PRO A 83 -4.32 -23.02 24.17
N ALA A 84 -5.34 -22.73 24.97
CA ALA A 84 -5.35 -22.95 26.41
C ALA A 84 -6.27 -24.10 26.77
N TRP A 85 -5.88 -24.86 27.80
CA TRP A 85 -6.55 -26.06 28.26
C TRP A 85 -6.71 -25.99 29.78
N PHE A 86 -7.93 -25.93 30.24
CA PHE A 86 -8.27 -25.87 31.65
C PHE A 86 -8.41 -27.27 32.22
N PHE A 87 -7.85 -27.46 33.42
CA PHE A 87 -7.94 -28.73 34.19
C PHE A 87 -8.59 -28.55 35.59
N GLY A 88 -9.11 -27.36 35.85
CA GLY A 88 -9.79 -26.99 37.08
C GLY A 88 -10.64 -25.74 36.91
N GLU A 89 -11.17 -25.22 38.00
CA GLU A 89 -12.04 -24.04 38.05
C GLU A 89 -11.28 -22.75 38.47
N GLY A 90 -10.02 -22.89 38.88
CA GLY A 90 -9.19 -21.74 39.27
C GLY A 90 -8.67 -20.96 38.08
N GLU A 91 -8.42 -19.68 38.31
CA GLU A 91 -7.87 -18.78 37.24
C GLU A 91 -6.50 -19.25 36.72
N GLU A 92 -5.72 -19.96 37.54
CA GLU A 92 -4.42 -20.52 37.21
C GLU A 92 -4.45 -21.98 36.76
N ASP A 93 -5.64 -22.61 36.74
CA ASP A 93 -5.80 -24.03 36.44
C ASP A 93 -5.84 -24.30 34.95
N TYR A 94 -4.84 -23.79 34.22
CA TYR A 94 -4.70 -24.00 32.78
C TYR A 94 -3.26 -24.26 32.37
N VAL A 95 -3.11 -24.77 31.16
CA VAL A 95 -1.84 -24.87 30.41
C VAL A 95 -2.05 -24.35 28.97
N VAL A 96 -0.96 -23.92 28.34
CA VAL A 96 -0.96 -23.49 26.92
C VAL A 96 -0.19 -24.52 26.13
N ALA A 97 -0.83 -25.13 25.13
CA ALA A 97 -0.24 -26.20 24.34
C ALA A 97 -0.78 -26.20 22.90
N ARG A 98 0.01 -26.76 21.98
CA ARG A 98 -0.39 -26.88 20.57
C ARG A 98 -1.35 -28.04 20.33
N THR A 99 -1.19 -29.14 21.07
CA THR A 99 -2.00 -30.34 20.94
C THR A 99 -2.57 -30.77 22.32
N GLU A 100 -3.58 -31.64 22.29
CA GLU A 100 -4.22 -32.22 23.47
C GLU A 100 -3.24 -33.06 24.29
N GLU A 101 -2.37 -33.79 23.64
CA GLU A 101 -1.36 -34.65 24.24
C GLU A 101 -0.30 -33.80 24.97
N GLU A 102 0.13 -32.72 24.38
CA GLU A 102 1.06 -31.76 24.99
C GLU A 102 0.39 -31.11 26.22
N ALA A 103 -0.88 -30.69 26.08
CA ALA A 103 -1.65 -30.12 27.15
C ALA A 103 -1.80 -31.09 28.34
N LEU A 104 -2.10 -32.36 28.08
CA LEU A 104 -2.21 -33.37 29.09
C LEU A 104 -0.88 -33.60 29.83
N ALA A 105 0.23 -33.66 29.06
CA ALA A 105 1.54 -33.81 29.65
C ALA A 105 1.92 -32.64 30.58
N GLN A 106 1.65 -31.41 30.16
CA GLN A 106 1.86 -30.21 30.95
C GLN A 106 0.96 -30.15 32.18
N ALA A 107 -0.34 -30.49 32.05
CA ALA A 107 -1.29 -30.48 33.13
C ALA A 107 -0.93 -31.54 34.21
N ARG A 108 -0.54 -32.75 33.82
CA ARG A 108 -0.02 -33.79 34.73
C ARG A 108 1.22 -33.30 35.49
N SER A 109 2.14 -32.65 34.80
CA SER A 109 3.33 -32.09 35.43
C SER A 109 3.01 -30.98 36.43
N LYS A 110 2.07 -30.09 36.06
CA LYS A 110 1.68 -28.95 36.88
C LYS A 110 0.90 -29.35 38.13
N THR A 111 0.05 -30.38 38.03
CA THR A 111 -0.79 -30.88 39.12
C THR A 111 -0.14 -31.99 39.97
N GLY A 112 0.88 -32.67 39.45
CA GLY A 112 1.44 -33.89 40.01
C GLY A 112 0.50 -35.14 39.90
N ASN A 113 -0.60 -35.02 39.17
CA ASN A 113 -1.57 -36.10 38.98
C ASN A 113 -1.28 -36.89 37.68
N ALA A 114 -0.65 -38.06 37.83
CA ALA A 114 -0.34 -38.94 36.70
C ALA A 114 -1.55 -39.63 36.09
N ASP A 115 -2.65 -39.76 36.85
CA ASP A 115 -3.86 -40.45 36.40
C ASP A 115 -4.79 -39.55 35.58
N MET A 116 -4.51 -38.26 35.46
CA MET A 116 -5.27 -37.31 34.65
C MET A 116 -5.34 -37.78 33.20
N THR A 117 -6.49 -37.61 32.56
CA THR A 117 -6.77 -38.02 31.18
C THR A 117 -7.26 -36.83 30.33
N LEU A 118 -7.44 -37.01 29.05
CA LEU A 118 -7.96 -35.97 28.18
C LEU A 118 -9.36 -35.49 28.51
N VAL A 119 -10.18 -36.35 29.19
CA VAL A 119 -11.54 -35.98 29.63
C VAL A 119 -11.51 -34.95 30.78
N ASP A 120 -10.39 -34.86 31.47
CA ASP A 120 -10.20 -33.90 32.57
C ASP A 120 -9.76 -32.49 32.05
N LEU A 121 -9.52 -32.36 30.72
CA LEU A 121 -9.15 -31.14 30.11
C LEU A 121 -10.30 -30.50 29.31
N ARG A 122 -10.48 -29.22 29.48
CA ARG A 122 -11.44 -28.42 28.70
C ARG A 122 -10.68 -27.33 27.94
N ARG A 123 -10.70 -27.40 26.61
CA ARG A 123 -10.10 -26.37 25.77
C ARG A 123 -10.89 -25.07 25.89
N ASP A 124 -10.19 -23.93 25.84
CA ASP A 124 -10.83 -22.62 25.80
C ASP A 124 -11.70 -22.50 24.54
N GLU A 125 -12.94 -22.03 24.71
CA GLU A 125 -13.90 -21.86 23.59
C GLU A 125 -13.71 -20.54 22.85
N ASP A 126 -12.98 -19.58 23.43
CA ASP A 126 -12.73 -18.28 22.85
C ASP A 126 -11.74 -18.38 21.70
N VAL A 127 -11.81 -17.39 20.81
CA VAL A 127 -10.87 -17.21 19.71
C VAL A 127 -10.03 -15.96 19.90
N MET A 128 -8.87 -15.91 19.27
CA MET A 128 -7.99 -14.75 19.32
C MET A 128 -8.55 -13.60 18.48
N ASP A 129 -8.32 -12.37 18.95
CA ASP A 129 -8.51 -11.15 18.18
C ASP A 129 -7.81 -11.27 16.82
N THR A 130 -8.48 -10.90 15.75
CA THR A 130 -7.93 -10.93 14.39
C THR A 130 -6.60 -10.17 14.28
N TRP A 131 -6.46 -9.06 15.00
CA TRP A 131 -5.23 -8.28 15.02
C TRP A 131 -4.07 -8.98 15.75
N PHE A 132 -4.38 -9.92 16.65
CA PHE A 132 -3.36 -10.72 17.34
C PHE A 132 -2.73 -11.78 16.43
N SER A 133 -3.44 -12.28 15.42
CA SER A 133 -2.85 -13.12 14.38
C SER A 133 -2.18 -12.28 13.27
N SER A 134 -2.78 -11.15 12.87
CA SER A 134 -2.24 -10.32 11.79
C SER A 134 -1.01 -9.48 12.18
N TRP A 135 -0.71 -9.30 13.46
CA TRP A 135 0.48 -8.54 13.90
C TRP A 135 1.81 -9.23 13.57
N ILE A 136 1.81 -10.54 13.35
CA ILE A 136 2.99 -11.31 12.93
C ILE A 136 3.13 -11.44 11.42
N TRP A 137 2.26 -10.78 10.65
CA TRP A 137 2.24 -10.93 9.19
C TRP A 137 3.60 -10.69 8.51
N PRO A 138 4.39 -9.65 8.84
CA PRO A 138 5.69 -9.43 8.22
C PRO A 138 6.69 -10.56 8.43
N ILE A 139 6.51 -11.34 9.50
CA ILE A 139 7.34 -12.48 9.84
C ILE A 139 6.79 -13.75 9.19
N GLN A 140 5.49 -13.99 9.36
CA GLN A 140 4.87 -15.26 9.01
C GLN A 140 4.72 -15.48 7.50
N VAL A 141 4.58 -14.40 6.71
CA VAL A 141 4.44 -14.48 5.24
C VAL A 141 5.65 -15.16 4.59
N PHE A 142 6.81 -15.10 5.22
CA PHE A 142 8.04 -15.77 4.78
C PHE A 142 8.41 -16.98 5.66
N ASP A 143 7.48 -17.47 6.49
CA ASP A 143 7.72 -18.53 7.47
C ASP A 143 8.88 -18.21 8.42
N GLY A 144 9.00 -16.94 8.78
CA GLY A 144 10.18 -16.37 9.45
C GLY A 144 10.41 -16.77 10.89
N LEU A 145 9.46 -17.51 11.49
CA LEU A 145 9.66 -18.14 12.79
C LEU A 145 10.61 -19.37 12.69
N HIS A 146 10.87 -19.86 11.46
CA HIS A 146 11.71 -21.01 11.18
C HIS A 146 13.03 -20.65 10.45
N GLU A 147 13.39 -19.36 10.41
CA GLU A 147 14.67 -18.82 9.91
C GLU A 147 15.04 -19.26 8.48
N LYS A 148 14.14 -19.05 7.53
CA LYS A 148 14.42 -19.35 6.12
C LYS A 148 15.17 -18.19 5.44
N GLU A 149 15.86 -18.49 4.34
CA GLU A 149 16.61 -17.53 3.52
C GLU A 149 15.74 -16.36 3.03
N GLU A 150 14.48 -16.62 2.69
CA GLU A 150 13.52 -15.60 2.25
C GLU A 150 13.30 -14.52 3.31
N VAL A 151 13.20 -14.91 4.59
CA VAL A 151 13.09 -13.94 5.68
C VAL A 151 14.34 -13.09 5.81
N ALA A 152 15.52 -13.67 5.67
CA ALA A 152 16.78 -12.92 5.73
C ALA A 152 16.88 -11.87 4.61
N TYR A 153 16.23 -12.13 3.46
CA TYR A 153 16.21 -11.20 2.33
C TYR A 153 15.13 -10.13 2.45
N TYR A 154 13.91 -10.50 2.84
CA TYR A 154 12.75 -9.61 2.80
C TYR A 154 12.42 -8.90 4.12
N TYR A 155 12.97 -9.35 5.23
CA TYR A 155 12.73 -8.77 6.55
C TYR A 155 14.01 -8.09 7.09
N PRO A 156 13.95 -6.82 7.51
CA PRO A 156 12.80 -5.91 7.44
C PRO A 156 12.44 -5.52 6.01
N THR A 157 11.14 -5.32 5.72
CA THR A 157 10.69 -4.80 4.43
C THR A 157 11.02 -3.30 4.32
N ASN A 158 11.00 -2.75 3.09
CA ASN A 158 11.28 -1.33 2.92
C ASN A 158 10.07 -0.48 3.33
N ASP A 159 8.89 -0.77 2.77
CA ASP A 159 7.73 0.09 2.87
C ASP A 159 6.48 -0.69 3.25
N LEU A 160 5.75 -0.20 4.23
CA LEU A 160 4.38 -0.60 4.54
C LEU A 160 3.43 0.50 4.09
N VAL A 161 2.46 0.14 3.23
CA VAL A 161 1.42 1.07 2.77
C VAL A 161 0.09 0.70 3.40
N THR A 162 -0.53 1.62 4.14
CA THR A 162 -1.80 1.38 4.81
C THR A 162 -2.55 2.67 5.11
N ALA A 163 -3.82 2.55 5.51
CA ALA A 163 -4.61 3.68 5.97
C ALA A 163 -4.31 4.03 7.45
N PRO A 164 -4.36 5.31 7.85
CA PRO A 164 -4.07 5.74 9.21
C PRO A 164 -5.07 5.22 10.23
N GLU A 165 -6.26 4.79 9.81
CA GLU A 165 -7.30 4.22 10.68
C GLU A 165 -6.84 2.95 11.41
N ILE A 166 -5.92 2.18 10.82
CA ILE A 166 -5.40 0.95 11.42
C ILE A 166 -3.98 1.10 11.96
N MET A 167 -3.51 2.33 12.15
CA MET A 167 -2.20 2.59 12.74
C MET A 167 -2.03 1.88 14.09
N PHE A 168 -3.02 1.97 14.97
CA PHE A 168 -2.95 1.35 16.30
C PHE A 168 -3.36 -0.12 16.30
N PHE A 169 -4.24 -0.49 15.38
CA PHE A 169 -4.71 -1.87 15.30
C PHE A 169 -3.69 -2.81 14.65
N TRP A 170 -2.91 -2.30 13.69
CA TRP A 170 -2.02 -3.11 12.90
C TRP A 170 -0.57 -2.63 12.91
N VAL A 171 -0.29 -1.38 12.50
CA VAL A 171 1.08 -0.87 12.35
C VAL A 171 1.85 -0.95 13.68
N ALA A 172 1.31 -0.35 14.74
CA ALA A 172 1.94 -0.36 16.06
C ALA A 172 2.18 -1.79 16.58
N ARG A 173 1.19 -2.66 16.37
CA ARG A 173 1.26 -4.06 16.81
C ARG A 173 2.28 -4.87 16.01
N MET A 174 2.41 -4.65 14.71
CA MET A 174 3.47 -5.27 13.92
C MET A 174 4.87 -4.83 14.39
N ILE A 175 5.07 -3.55 14.72
CA ILE A 175 6.34 -3.08 15.26
C ILE A 175 6.64 -3.75 16.60
N ILE A 176 5.64 -3.86 17.49
CA ILE A 176 5.76 -4.55 18.78
C ILE A 176 6.15 -6.01 18.57
N SER A 177 5.45 -6.75 17.70
CA SER A 177 5.76 -8.15 17.42
C SER A 177 7.13 -8.34 16.77
N GLY A 178 7.54 -7.43 15.90
CA GLY A 178 8.87 -7.44 15.31
C GLY A 178 9.97 -7.39 16.38
N TYR A 179 9.89 -6.44 17.28
CA TYR A 179 10.85 -6.35 18.40
C TYR A 179 10.77 -7.52 19.34
N HIS A 180 9.58 -8.04 19.61
CA HIS A 180 9.40 -9.18 20.53
C HIS A 180 9.98 -10.50 19.97
N TYR A 181 9.71 -10.79 18.70
CA TYR A 181 10.09 -12.07 18.09
C TYR A 181 11.42 -12.05 17.35
N ARG A 182 11.83 -10.88 16.81
CA ARG A 182 13.00 -10.74 15.97
C ARG A 182 14.06 -9.78 16.52
N GLY A 183 13.72 -8.96 17.52
CA GLY A 183 14.61 -7.94 18.07
C GLY A 183 14.82 -6.72 17.19
N GLU A 184 14.08 -6.59 16.09
CA GLU A 184 14.20 -5.49 15.13
C GLU A 184 12.85 -5.07 14.53
N ALA A 185 12.81 -3.88 13.91
CA ALA A 185 11.62 -3.36 13.27
C ALA A 185 11.24 -4.19 12.02
N PRO A 186 9.94 -4.40 11.73
CA PRO A 186 9.49 -5.20 10.60
C PRO A 186 9.57 -4.47 9.25
N PHE A 187 9.66 -3.15 9.23
CA PHE A 187 9.74 -2.29 8.04
C PHE A 187 10.42 -0.97 8.37
N LYS A 188 10.97 -0.30 7.34
CA LYS A 188 11.68 0.98 7.48
C LYS A 188 10.74 2.17 7.40
N ASN A 189 9.77 2.11 6.50
CA ASN A 189 8.84 3.21 6.23
C ASN A 189 7.39 2.77 6.36
N VAL A 190 6.53 3.68 6.82
CA VAL A 190 5.08 3.52 6.78
C VAL A 190 4.48 4.68 6.00
N TYR A 191 3.93 4.38 4.84
CA TYR A 191 3.19 5.34 4.03
C TYR A 191 1.70 5.26 4.37
N TYR A 192 1.15 6.34 4.93
CA TYR A 192 -0.27 6.44 5.23
C TYR A 192 -1.04 7.02 4.05
N THR A 193 -1.95 6.23 3.51
CA THR A 193 -2.86 6.66 2.43
C THR A 193 -3.93 7.61 2.95
N GLY A 194 -4.59 8.30 2.02
CA GLY A 194 -5.86 8.97 2.30
C GLY A 194 -7.04 7.99 2.31
N ILE A 195 -8.15 8.43 2.83
CA ILE A 195 -9.43 7.70 2.83
C ILE A 195 -10.32 8.29 1.76
N VAL A 196 -10.87 7.42 0.93
CA VAL A 196 -11.77 7.84 -0.16
C VAL A 196 -13.11 8.28 0.41
N ARG A 197 -13.51 9.51 0.09
CA ARG A 197 -14.78 10.11 0.51
C ARG A 197 -15.66 10.47 -0.67
N ASP A 198 -16.95 10.39 -0.47
CA ASP A 198 -17.93 10.86 -1.47
C ASP A 198 -17.98 12.39 -1.54
N LYS A 199 -18.75 12.93 -2.50
CA LYS A 199 -18.93 14.39 -2.69
C LYS A 199 -19.53 15.11 -1.48
N LYS A 200 -20.10 14.37 -0.50
CA LYS A 200 -20.63 14.91 0.77
C LYS A 200 -19.61 14.77 1.91
N GLY A 201 -18.37 14.35 1.64
CA GLY A 201 -17.33 14.15 2.63
C GLY A 201 -17.48 12.88 3.49
N ARG A 202 -18.44 12.00 3.17
CA ARG A 202 -18.64 10.75 3.92
C ARG A 202 -17.68 9.67 3.41
N LYS A 203 -17.16 8.87 4.31
CA LYS A 203 -16.36 7.68 3.96
C LYS A 203 -17.17 6.78 3.01
N MET A 204 -16.55 6.35 1.92
CA MET A 204 -17.17 5.41 1.00
C MET A 204 -17.24 4.02 1.61
N SER A 205 -18.40 3.38 1.51
CA SER A 205 -18.62 2.02 1.97
C SER A 205 -19.71 1.31 1.16
N LYS A 206 -19.60 -0.01 1.04
CA LYS A 206 -20.63 -0.82 0.38
C LYS A 206 -21.98 -0.73 1.08
N SER A 207 -21.99 -0.65 2.42
CA SER A 207 -23.21 -0.55 3.22
C SER A 207 -23.97 0.74 3.03
N LEU A 208 -23.29 1.85 2.70
CA LEU A 208 -23.91 3.13 2.39
C LEU A 208 -24.31 3.27 0.91
N GLY A 209 -23.89 2.34 0.06
CA GLY A 209 -24.16 2.41 -1.38
C GLY A 209 -23.56 3.64 -2.09
N ASN A 210 -22.53 4.27 -1.49
CA ASN A 210 -21.88 5.48 -2.00
C ASN A 210 -20.49 5.20 -2.59
N SER A 211 -20.12 3.91 -2.76
CA SER A 211 -18.87 3.49 -3.37
C SER A 211 -19.17 2.92 -4.76
N PRO A 212 -18.65 3.53 -5.84
CA PRO A 212 -18.75 2.93 -7.17
C PRO A 212 -18.00 1.62 -7.21
N ASP A 213 -18.42 0.70 -8.08
CA ASP A 213 -17.70 -0.55 -8.29
C ASP A 213 -16.39 -0.26 -9.04
N PRO A 214 -15.20 -0.62 -8.48
CA PRO A 214 -13.93 -0.40 -9.17
C PRO A 214 -13.83 -1.10 -10.52
N ILE A 215 -14.48 -2.25 -10.70
CA ILE A 215 -14.49 -2.98 -11.96
C ILE A 215 -15.25 -2.20 -13.04
N ASP A 216 -16.38 -1.58 -12.68
CA ASP A 216 -17.13 -0.77 -13.62
C ASP A 216 -16.39 0.52 -13.99
N LEU A 217 -15.70 1.15 -13.03
CA LEU A 217 -14.79 2.27 -13.31
C LEU A 217 -13.67 1.85 -14.28
N MET A 218 -13.04 0.69 -14.07
CA MET A 218 -11.99 0.19 -14.96
C MET A 218 -12.52 -0.14 -16.36
N ARG A 219 -13.73 -0.67 -16.48
CA ARG A 219 -14.37 -0.91 -17.79
C ARG A 219 -14.62 0.39 -18.55
N GLN A 220 -14.98 1.46 -17.84
CA GLN A 220 -15.32 2.75 -18.45
C GLN A 220 -14.10 3.61 -18.77
N TYR A 221 -13.10 3.64 -17.88
CA TYR A 221 -11.98 4.56 -17.95
C TYR A 221 -10.61 3.88 -18.18
N GLY A 222 -10.58 2.54 -18.20
CA GLY A 222 -9.33 1.77 -18.19
C GLY A 222 -8.68 1.73 -16.81
N ALA A 223 -7.92 0.66 -16.53
CA ALA A 223 -7.25 0.51 -15.24
C ALA A 223 -6.27 1.67 -14.96
N ASP A 224 -5.45 2.05 -15.94
CA ASP A 224 -4.52 3.17 -15.81
C ASP A 224 -5.23 4.51 -15.63
N GLY A 225 -6.38 4.71 -16.28
CA GLY A 225 -7.20 5.90 -16.09
C GLY A 225 -7.70 6.05 -14.67
N VAL A 226 -8.15 4.95 -14.05
CA VAL A 226 -8.58 4.93 -12.64
C VAL A 226 -7.39 5.17 -11.71
N ARG A 227 -6.25 4.51 -11.93
CA ARG A 227 -5.02 4.68 -11.13
C ARG A 227 -4.55 6.14 -11.11
N VAL A 228 -4.44 6.75 -12.28
CA VAL A 228 -4.06 8.17 -12.43
C VAL A 228 -5.08 9.07 -11.73
N GLY A 229 -6.38 8.86 -11.97
CA GLY A 229 -7.43 9.66 -11.35
C GLY A 229 -7.42 9.62 -9.83
N MET A 230 -7.18 8.44 -9.25
CA MET A 230 -7.06 8.28 -7.80
C MET A 230 -5.81 8.97 -7.25
N LEU A 231 -4.67 8.82 -7.91
CA LEU A 231 -3.39 9.30 -7.38
C LEU A 231 -3.18 10.80 -7.54
N LEU A 232 -3.73 11.44 -8.58
CA LEU A 232 -3.62 12.89 -8.81
C LEU A 232 -4.10 13.74 -7.63
N THR A 233 -5.05 13.24 -6.85
CA THR A 233 -5.69 13.97 -5.74
C THR A 233 -5.45 13.35 -4.38
N SER A 234 -4.52 12.41 -4.27
CA SER A 234 -4.22 11.66 -3.03
C SER A 234 -2.88 12.06 -2.41
N PRO A 235 -2.74 13.26 -1.84
CA PRO A 235 -1.55 13.54 -1.04
C PRO A 235 -1.53 12.64 0.20
N ALA A 236 -0.35 12.15 0.58
CA ALA A 236 -0.17 11.24 1.69
C ALA A 236 -0.92 11.69 2.96
N GLY A 237 -1.68 10.79 3.57
CA GLY A 237 -2.38 11.00 4.84
C GLY A 237 -3.51 12.03 4.84
N ASN A 238 -4.00 12.44 3.68
CA ASN A 238 -5.18 13.30 3.55
C ASN A 238 -6.30 12.55 2.84
N ASP A 239 -7.54 12.86 3.23
CA ASP A 239 -8.71 12.26 2.62
C ASP A 239 -8.85 12.65 1.14
N LEU A 240 -9.28 11.70 0.33
CA LEU A 240 -9.47 11.82 -1.10
C LEU A 240 -10.97 12.04 -1.42
N PRO A 241 -11.39 13.24 -1.79
CA PRO A 241 -12.72 13.43 -2.37
C PRO A 241 -12.76 12.82 -3.77
N PHE A 242 -13.48 11.71 -3.93
CA PHE A 242 -13.57 11.01 -5.20
C PHE A 242 -14.49 11.72 -6.18
N ASP A 243 -13.98 11.95 -7.38
CA ASP A 243 -14.77 12.40 -8.54
C ASP A 243 -14.39 11.56 -9.78
N GLU A 244 -15.38 10.96 -10.44
CA GLU A 244 -15.18 10.17 -11.65
C GLU A 244 -14.53 10.96 -12.80
N LYS A 245 -14.67 12.29 -12.81
CA LYS A 245 -13.98 13.17 -13.77
C LYS A 245 -12.47 13.04 -13.72
N LEU A 246 -11.91 12.65 -12.58
CA LEU A 246 -10.47 12.39 -12.44
C LEU A 246 -10.07 11.11 -13.19
N CYS A 247 -10.92 10.09 -13.15
CA CYS A 247 -10.70 8.86 -13.94
C CYS A 247 -10.82 9.16 -15.45
N GLU A 248 -11.76 10.05 -15.85
CA GLU A 248 -11.85 10.52 -17.21
C GLU A 248 -10.59 11.28 -17.66
N GLN A 249 -10.03 12.14 -16.80
CA GLN A 249 -8.76 12.81 -17.04
C GLN A 249 -7.62 11.80 -17.25
N GLY A 250 -7.55 10.77 -16.41
CA GLY A 250 -6.56 9.69 -16.54
C GLY A 250 -6.71 8.92 -17.87
N ARG A 251 -7.95 8.60 -18.28
CA ARG A 251 -8.23 7.99 -19.59
C ARG A 251 -7.78 8.90 -20.76
N ASN A 252 -8.07 10.20 -20.67
CA ASN A 252 -7.69 11.15 -21.70
C ASN A 252 -6.17 11.28 -21.79
N PHE A 253 -5.46 11.16 -20.67
CA PHE A 253 -4.00 11.11 -20.63
C PHE A 253 -3.48 9.84 -21.30
N ALA A 254 -4.04 8.68 -21.01
CA ALA A 254 -3.71 7.43 -21.69
C ALA A 254 -3.88 7.54 -23.22
N ASN A 255 -5.02 8.09 -23.66
CA ASN A 255 -5.27 8.34 -25.08
C ASN A 255 -4.25 9.30 -25.71
N LYS A 256 -3.80 10.33 -24.99
CA LYS A 256 -2.79 11.27 -25.47
C LYS A 256 -1.46 10.57 -25.69
N ILE A 257 -1.02 9.72 -24.76
CA ILE A 257 0.22 8.93 -24.87
C ILE A 257 0.14 7.98 -26.08
N TRP A 258 -0.96 7.26 -26.21
CA TRP A 258 -1.18 6.35 -27.33
C TRP A 258 -1.16 7.05 -28.68
N ASN A 259 -1.81 8.21 -28.78
CA ASN A 259 -1.82 9.00 -30.02
C ASN A 259 -0.45 9.59 -30.34
N ALA A 260 0.32 10.02 -29.33
CA ALA A 260 1.69 10.49 -29.53
C ALA A 260 2.58 9.35 -30.05
N PHE A 261 2.47 8.16 -29.50
CA PHE A 261 3.16 6.96 -29.98
C PHE A 261 2.83 6.69 -31.47
N ARG A 262 1.54 6.62 -31.79
CA ARG A 262 1.09 6.36 -33.17
C ARG A 262 1.58 7.43 -34.17
N LEU A 263 1.61 8.69 -33.75
CA LEU A 263 2.11 9.79 -34.56
C LEU A 263 3.58 9.58 -34.92
N VAL A 264 4.43 9.35 -33.90
CA VAL A 264 5.88 9.17 -34.09
C VAL A 264 6.18 7.90 -34.88
N GLN A 265 5.48 6.81 -34.60
CA GLN A 265 5.67 5.53 -35.30
C GLN A 265 5.31 5.64 -36.79
N GLY A 266 4.27 6.41 -37.10
CA GLY A 266 3.78 6.60 -38.48
C GLY A 266 4.62 7.52 -39.38
N TRP A 267 5.63 8.20 -38.85
CA TRP A 267 6.50 9.04 -39.70
C TRP A 267 7.40 8.18 -40.58
N GLU A 268 7.41 8.46 -41.88
CA GLU A 268 8.40 7.92 -42.81
C GLU A 268 9.78 8.54 -42.54
N VAL A 269 10.85 7.78 -42.76
CA VAL A 269 12.22 8.22 -42.48
C VAL A 269 13.01 8.37 -43.77
N ASP A 270 13.73 9.48 -43.90
CA ASP A 270 14.79 9.67 -44.90
C ASP A 270 16.15 9.72 -44.15
N GLU A 271 16.90 8.64 -44.22
CA GLU A 271 18.22 8.55 -43.59
C GLU A 271 19.28 9.46 -44.26
N ALA A 272 19.03 9.95 -45.48
CA ALA A 272 19.92 10.88 -46.14
C ALA A 272 19.66 12.35 -45.78
N LYS A 273 18.52 12.63 -45.16
CA LYS A 273 18.11 13.98 -44.72
C LYS A 273 18.89 14.38 -43.47
N ALA A 274 19.59 15.50 -43.53
CA ALA A 274 20.24 16.09 -42.37
C ALA A 274 19.18 16.64 -41.37
N PRO A 275 19.39 16.52 -40.07
CA PRO A 275 18.47 17.09 -39.07
C PRO A 275 18.42 18.62 -39.22
N PRO A 276 17.22 19.22 -39.26
CA PRO A 276 17.07 20.67 -39.26
C PRO A 276 17.63 21.27 -37.96
N GLU A 277 18.23 22.44 -37.99
CA GLU A 277 18.77 23.15 -36.82
C GLU A 277 17.67 23.32 -35.70
N ALA A 278 16.46 23.66 -36.16
CA ALA A 278 15.32 23.76 -35.23
C ALA A 278 14.98 22.43 -34.51
N ALA A 279 15.08 21.30 -35.23
CA ALA A 279 14.86 19.98 -34.64
C ALA A 279 15.98 19.62 -33.67
N ALA A 280 17.23 19.86 -33.97
CA ALA A 280 18.35 19.65 -33.07
C ALA A 280 18.22 20.50 -31.80
N THR A 281 17.79 21.75 -31.92
CA THR A 281 17.51 22.62 -30.76
C THR A 281 16.35 22.08 -29.91
N ALA A 282 15.27 21.60 -30.54
CA ALA A 282 14.13 21.03 -29.84
C ALA A 282 14.50 19.73 -29.09
N VAL A 283 15.33 18.87 -29.71
CA VAL A 283 15.85 17.65 -29.06
C VAL A 283 16.67 18.01 -27.81
N ALA A 284 17.63 18.94 -27.94
CA ALA A 284 18.47 19.39 -26.83
C ALA A 284 17.65 20.01 -25.68
N TRP A 285 16.62 20.80 -26.00
CA TRP A 285 15.71 21.39 -25.04
C TRP A 285 14.92 20.32 -24.29
N MET A 286 14.35 19.36 -25.02
CA MET A 286 13.54 18.31 -24.40
C MET A 286 14.39 17.34 -23.54
N GLU A 287 15.64 17.10 -23.93
CA GLU A 287 16.61 16.34 -23.14
C GLU A 287 16.87 17.02 -21.78
N SER A 288 17.14 18.33 -21.81
CA SER A 288 17.31 19.13 -20.59
C SER A 288 16.05 19.13 -19.72
N ARG A 289 14.87 19.25 -20.28
CA ARG A 289 13.59 19.18 -19.55
C ARG A 289 13.34 17.81 -18.93
N SER A 290 13.65 16.74 -19.66
CA SER A 290 13.57 15.37 -19.17
C SER A 290 14.48 15.15 -17.95
N GLN A 291 15.70 15.67 -18.00
CA GLN A 291 16.66 15.59 -16.91
C GLN A 291 16.15 16.34 -15.65
N GLN A 292 15.66 17.56 -15.82
CA GLN A 292 15.08 18.32 -14.69
C GLN A 292 13.87 17.62 -14.08
N ALA A 293 13.00 17.02 -14.90
CA ALA A 293 11.87 16.25 -14.42
C ALA A 293 12.31 15.01 -13.63
N MET A 294 13.38 14.34 -14.03
CA MET A 294 13.94 13.21 -13.29
C MET A 294 14.47 13.63 -11.91
N GLU A 295 15.13 14.77 -11.77
CA GLU A 295 15.58 15.34 -10.48
C GLU A 295 14.38 15.66 -9.57
N GLU A 296 13.31 16.24 -10.14
CA GLU A 296 12.07 16.49 -9.41
C GLU A 296 11.41 15.18 -8.94
N LEU A 297 11.41 14.14 -9.80
CA LEU A 297 10.87 12.82 -9.49
C LEU A 297 11.65 12.14 -8.36
N ASP A 298 12.98 12.15 -8.41
CA ASP A 298 13.82 11.58 -7.36
C ASP A 298 13.54 12.24 -6.01
N THR A 299 13.43 13.57 -6.00
CA THR A 299 13.06 14.33 -4.80
C THR A 299 11.67 13.98 -4.29
N ALA A 300 10.70 13.85 -5.20
CA ALA A 300 9.32 13.52 -4.84
C ALA A 300 9.19 12.08 -4.31
N PHE A 301 9.85 11.11 -4.92
CA PHE A 301 9.86 9.72 -4.47
C PHE A 301 10.59 9.58 -3.12
N ALA A 302 11.77 10.18 -2.95
CA ALA A 302 12.50 10.18 -1.69
C ALA A 302 11.70 10.78 -0.52
N SER A 303 10.77 11.71 -0.84
CA SER A 303 9.88 12.34 0.14
C SER A 303 8.49 11.70 0.20
N PHE A 304 8.24 10.60 -0.48
CA PHE A 304 6.95 9.92 -0.58
C PHE A 304 5.80 10.82 -1.09
N ARG A 305 6.12 11.80 -1.95
CA ARG A 305 5.15 12.72 -2.56
C ARG A 305 4.66 12.21 -3.92
N LEU A 306 3.95 11.08 -3.90
CA LEU A 306 3.58 10.33 -5.11
C LEU A 306 2.65 11.11 -6.07
N SER A 307 1.74 11.94 -5.54
CA SER A 307 0.88 12.81 -6.37
C SER A 307 1.68 13.86 -7.11
N GLU A 308 2.72 14.42 -6.48
CA GLU A 308 3.63 15.40 -7.10
C GLU A 308 4.47 14.71 -8.18
N ALA A 309 4.99 13.52 -7.91
CA ALA A 309 5.73 12.72 -8.89
C ALA A 309 4.87 12.45 -10.14
N LEU A 310 3.62 12.01 -9.95
CA LEU A 310 2.70 11.84 -11.07
C LEU A 310 2.44 13.15 -11.82
N MET A 311 2.27 14.26 -11.13
CA MET A 311 2.01 15.56 -11.76
C MET A 311 3.22 16.05 -12.57
N THR A 312 4.45 15.87 -12.08
CA THR A 312 5.68 16.17 -12.82
C THR A 312 5.75 15.33 -14.11
N THR A 313 5.49 14.02 -14.01
CA THR A 313 5.46 13.14 -15.18
C THR A 313 4.35 13.51 -16.16
N TYR A 314 3.16 13.85 -15.65
CA TYR A 314 2.03 14.30 -16.46
C TYR A 314 2.38 15.56 -17.29
N ARG A 315 2.99 16.58 -16.65
CA ARG A 315 3.39 17.81 -17.33
C ARG A 315 4.47 17.55 -18.38
N LEU A 316 5.50 16.79 -18.02
CA LEU A 316 6.56 16.41 -18.95
C LEU A 316 5.99 15.78 -20.23
N VAL A 317 5.07 14.82 -20.07
CA VAL A 317 4.51 14.10 -21.22
C VAL A 317 3.44 14.90 -21.95
N TRP A 318 2.46 15.45 -21.25
CA TRP A 318 1.33 16.13 -21.89
C TRP A 318 1.72 17.49 -22.47
N GLU A 319 2.32 18.34 -21.63
CA GLU A 319 2.57 19.73 -21.99
C GLU A 319 3.86 19.87 -22.80
N GLU A 320 4.96 19.32 -22.33
CA GLU A 320 6.26 19.54 -22.91
C GLU A 320 6.53 18.64 -24.13
N TYR A 321 6.37 17.32 -23.96
CA TYR A 321 6.60 16.39 -25.07
C TYR A 321 5.51 16.49 -26.15
N CYS A 322 4.25 16.27 -25.77
CA CYS A 322 3.17 16.19 -26.76
C CYS A 322 2.78 17.55 -27.37
N SER A 323 2.78 18.64 -26.55
CA SER A 323 2.25 19.93 -27.02
C SER A 323 3.32 20.86 -27.60
N TRP A 324 4.58 20.71 -27.17
CA TRP A 324 5.67 21.54 -27.68
C TRP A 324 6.66 20.78 -28.53
N TYR A 325 7.30 19.74 -27.97
CA TYR A 325 8.39 19.04 -28.65
C TYR A 325 7.94 18.40 -29.97
N LEU A 326 6.89 17.56 -29.93
CA LEU A 326 6.41 16.89 -31.14
C LEU A 326 5.96 17.89 -32.23
N GLU A 327 5.32 18.98 -31.83
CA GLU A 327 4.93 20.03 -32.81
C GLU A 327 6.13 20.76 -33.42
N SER A 328 7.22 20.90 -32.65
CA SER A 328 8.43 21.56 -33.10
C SER A 328 9.25 20.74 -34.10
N ILE A 329 9.15 19.41 -34.02
CA ILE A 329 9.96 18.48 -34.82
C ILE A 329 9.17 17.78 -35.95
N LYS A 330 7.84 17.81 -35.91
CA LYS A 330 7.04 17.05 -36.86
C LYS A 330 7.32 17.51 -38.28
N PRO A 331 7.52 16.58 -39.24
CA PRO A 331 7.73 16.93 -40.61
C PRO A 331 6.47 17.56 -41.23
N PRO A 332 6.59 18.37 -42.29
CA PRO A 332 5.46 18.80 -43.08
C PRO A 332 4.62 17.60 -43.55
N PHE A 333 3.34 17.81 -43.77
CA PHE A 333 2.45 16.73 -44.18
C PHE A 333 2.91 16.07 -45.51
N GLY A 334 3.09 14.74 -45.44
CA GLY A 334 3.56 13.93 -46.58
C GLY A 334 5.06 13.97 -46.84
N GLU A 335 5.85 14.60 -45.98
CA GLU A 335 7.30 14.56 -46.03
C GLU A 335 7.90 13.63 -44.97
N PRO A 336 9.05 12.97 -45.29
CA PRO A 336 9.74 12.14 -44.30
C PRO A 336 10.51 13.02 -43.27
N ILE A 337 10.64 12.50 -42.06
CA ILE A 337 11.53 13.04 -41.04
C ILE A 337 12.96 12.51 -41.25
N ASP A 338 13.97 13.23 -40.77
CA ASP A 338 15.35 12.73 -40.74
C ASP A 338 15.51 11.62 -39.69
N GLY A 339 16.41 10.66 -39.97
CA GLY A 339 16.62 9.50 -39.11
C GLY A 339 17.15 9.84 -37.72
N ALA A 340 17.98 10.87 -37.59
CA ALA A 340 18.57 11.26 -36.31
C ALA A 340 17.49 11.81 -35.33
N THR A 341 16.64 12.72 -35.83
CA THR A 341 15.53 13.28 -35.01
C THR A 341 14.52 12.20 -34.61
N LYS A 342 14.17 11.27 -35.53
CA LYS A 342 13.23 10.18 -35.18
C LYS A 342 13.81 9.27 -34.11
N ARG A 343 15.08 8.87 -34.21
CA ARG A 343 15.73 8.01 -33.17
C ARG A 343 15.74 8.72 -31.82
N ALA A 344 16.22 9.96 -31.75
CA ALA A 344 16.21 10.72 -30.49
C ALA A 344 14.80 10.86 -29.90
N THR A 345 13.77 11.02 -30.74
CA THR A 345 12.37 11.10 -30.29
C THR A 345 11.88 9.79 -29.70
N LEU A 346 12.22 8.65 -30.30
CA LEU A 346 11.84 7.34 -29.78
C LEU A 346 12.57 7.00 -28.48
N GLU A 347 13.88 7.26 -28.39
CA GLU A 347 14.67 7.08 -27.17
C GLU A 347 14.10 7.89 -25.99
N MET A 348 13.73 9.13 -26.26
CA MET A 348 13.10 10.00 -25.27
C MET A 348 11.71 9.49 -24.87
N PHE A 349 10.94 8.98 -25.83
CA PHE A 349 9.64 8.40 -25.55
C PHE A 349 9.76 7.14 -24.67
N GLU A 350 10.71 6.27 -24.92
CA GLU A 350 11.00 5.11 -24.09
C GLU A 350 11.41 5.51 -22.66
N ARG A 351 12.20 6.57 -22.51
CA ARG A 351 12.50 7.14 -21.18
C ARG A 351 11.23 7.57 -20.46
N MET A 352 10.30 8.25 -21.15
CA MET A 352 9.02 8.64 -20.57
C MET A 352 8.14 7.46 -20.20
N LEU A 353 8.16 6.38 -20.99
CA LEU A 353 7.44 5.15 -20.63
C LEU A 353 7.94 4.58 -19.31
N LYS A 354 9.25 4.59 -19.07
CA LYS A 354 9.84 4.20 -17.79
C LYS A 354 9.36 5.08 -16.62
N LEU A 355 9.35 6.41 -16.81
CA LEU A 355 8.88 7.36 -15.80
C LEU A 355 7.37 7.25 -15.51
N LEU A 356 6.58 6.88 -16.52
CA LEU A 356 5.13 6.69 -16.41
C LEU A 356 4.75 5.34 -15.79
N HIS A 357 5.59 4.32 -15.95
CA HIS A 357 5.24 2.93 -15.64
C HIS A 357 4.75 2.71 -14.19
N PRO A 358 5.31 3.33 -13.15
CA PRO A 358 4.79 3.19 -11.78
C PRO A 358 3.32 3.63 -11.63
N PHE A 359 2.87 4.54 -12.48
CA PHE A 359 1.53 5.13 -12.44
C PHE A 359 0.55 4.46 -13.41
N MET A 360 1.04 4.08 -14.60
CA MET A 360 0.25 3.57 -15.73
C MET A 360 0.85 2.28 -16.32
N PRO A 361 0.96 1.21 -15.51
CA PRO A 361 1.75 0.03 -15.89
C PRO A 361 1.21 -0.70 -17.13
N PHE A 362 -0.10 -0.70 -17.38
CA PHE A 362 -0.68 -1.48 -18.46
C PHE A 362 -0.43 -0.85 -19.85
N LEU A 363 -0.72 0.44 -19.98
CA LEU A 363 -0.50 1.16 -21.23
C LEU A 363 0.98 1.23 -21.58
N THR A 364 1.81 1.55 -20.60
CA THR A 364 3.24 1.74 -20.82
C THR A 364 3.94 0.44 -21.20
N GLU A 365 3.55 -0.70 -20.58
CA GLU A 365 4.04 -2.02 -20.97
C GLU A 365 3.65 -2.36 -22.40
N GLU A 366 2.38 -2.18 -22.76
CA GLU A 366 1.88 -2.43 -24.11
C GLU A 366 2.66 -1.61 -25.16
N VAL A 367 2.81 -0.28 -24.94
CA VAL A 367 3.51 0.60 -25.87
C VAL A 367 5.01 0.28 -25.92
N TRP A 368 5.61 -0.12 -24.82
CA TRP A 368 7.02 -0.50 -24.74
C TRP A 368 7.39 -1.63 -25.70
N HIS A 369 6.54 -2.63 -25.81
CA HIS A 369 6.74 -3.73 -26.78
C HIS A 369 6.52 -3.33 -28.24
N TRP A 370 5.86 -2.19 -28.50
CA TRP A 370 5.69 -1.66 -29.86
C TRP A 370 6.81 -0.71 -30.31
N THR A 371 7.63 -0.20 -29.37
CA THR A 371 8.73 0.73 -29.72
C THR A 371 9.92 0.01 -30.31
N ASN A 372 10.22 -1.20 -29.85
CA ASN A 372 11.33 -2.04 -30.29
C ASN A 372 10.95 -3.53 -30.26
N GLU A 373 11.67 -4.35 -31.04
CA GLU A 373 11.58 -5.81 -30.91
C GLU A 373 12.17 -6.23 -29.55
N ARG A 374 11.38 -6.95 -28.76
CA ARG A 374 11.73 -7.44 -27.43
C ARG A 374 11.38 -8.92 -27.32
N SER A 375 12.21 -9.69 -26.63
CA SER A 375 12.05 -11.13 -26.53
C SER A 375 12.05 -11.58 -25.07
N GLY A 376 10.87 -12.04 -24.58
CA GLY A 376 10.72 -12.62 -23.27
C GLY A 376 10.65 -11.62 -22.10
N HIS A 377 10.35 -12.14 -20.93
CA HIS A 377 10.07 -11.34 -19.72
C HIS A 377 11.27 -10.53 -19.17
N ALA A 378 12.50 -10.85 -19.58
CA ALA A 378 13.67 -10.07 -19.21
C ALA A 378 13.70 -8.67 -19.84
N ASP A 379 12.93 -8.47 -20.93
CA ASP A 379 12.84 -7.23 -21.67
C ASP A 379 11.55 -6.42 -21.34
N ASP A 380 10.73 -6.92 -20.42
CA ASP A 380 9.51 -6.23 -19.99
C ASP A 380 9.86 -4.92 -19.28
N LEU A 381 9.01 -3.90 -19.42
CA LEU A 381 9.24 -2.59 -18.83
C LEU A 381 9.27 -2.64 -17.30
N CYS A 382 8.47 -3.52 -16.70
CA CYS A 382 8.41 -3.67 -15.25
C CYS A 382 9.73 -4.15 -14.60
N VAL A 383 10.65 -4.74 -15.38
CA VAL A 383 12.00 -5.14 -14.93
C VAL A 383 13.10 -4.26 -15.50
N ALA A 384 12.77 -3.30 -16.36
CA ALA A 384 13.74 -2.37 -16.94
C ALA A 384 14.34 -1.44 -15.87
N ALA A 385 15.62 -1.14 -15.99
CA ALA A 385 16.28 -0.21 -15.10
C ALA A 385 15.64 1.19 -15.18
N TRP A 386 15.53 1.85 -14.01
CA TRP A 386 15.12 3.25 -13.93
C TRP A 386 16.10 4.12 -14.75
N PRO A 387 15.62 5.17 -15.44
CA PRO A 387 16.52 6.02 -16.22
C PRO A 387 17.54 6.71 -15.30
N GLU A 388 18.81 6.63 -15.67
CA GLU A 388 19.87 7.33 -14.95
C GLU A 388 20.01 8.77 -15.44
N LEU A 389 20.36 9.68 -14.53
CA LEU A 389 20.72 11.05 -14.87
C LEU A 389 22.05 11.03 -15.63
N SER A 390 22.05 11.53 -16.87
CA SER A 390 23.27 11.64 -17.64
C SER A 390 24.14 12.78 -17.10
N LEU A 391 25.31 12.44 -16.56
CA LEU A 391 26.31 13.42 -16.10
C LEU A 391 27.10 14.09 -17.25
N ILE A 392 26.74 13.83 -18.51
CA ILE A 392 27.59 14.21 -19.67
C ILE A 392 27.37 15.66 -20.13
N HIS A 393 26.42 16.40 -19.57
CA HIS A 393 26.06 17.75 -20.00
C HIS A 393 26.08 18.80 -18.88
N ILE A 394 27.05 18.70 -17.95
CA ILE A 394 27.38 19.82 -17.06
C ILE A 394 28.56 20.61 -17.62
#